data_cc1a6d4420d20f033256edb2f2b6a30c
#
_entry.id   cc1a6d4420d20f033256edb2f2b6a30c
#
_cell.length_a   1.000
_cell.length_b   1.000
_cell.length_c   1.000
_cell.angle_alpha   90.00
_cell.angle_beta   90.00
_cell.angle_gamma   90.00
#
_symmetry.space_group_name_H-M   'P 1'
#
loop_
_entity.id
_entity.type
_entity.pdbx_description
1 polymer ?
#
loop_
_entity_poly.entity_id
_entity_poly.type
_entity_poly.pdbx_seq_one_letter_code
_entity_poly.pdbx_strand_id
1 'polypeptide(L)'
;DQVAMTIKGGKITSLTWDCVDKDGKLKSNLSMNGEYVMTEDGPKWHEQADAVVKYVLDNQSLDGLINADGYTDTVASVSINLYGFVNGVKDCLKQAAGEAGTKAGWNDGSYTYEAPEFDSNGYKDQVAMTIKGGKITALTWDCVDKDGKLKSNLSMNGEYVMTEDGPKWHEQADAVVKYVLDNQSLDNLIDADGYTDTVASVSINLYGFVNGV
;
A
#
# COMPACT_ATOMS: atom_id res chain seq x y z
N ASP A 1 7.91 -0.88 8.45
CA ASP A 1 8.90 -0.80 7.35
C ASP A 1 9.76 0.46 7.50
N GLN A 2 11.02 0.36 7.10
CA GLN A 2 11.97 1.47 7.00
C GLN A 2 12.65 1.40 5.64
N VAL A 3 12.52 2.48 4.86
CA VAL A 3 13.20 2.61 3.57
C VAL A 3 14.08 3.85 3.60
N ALA A 4 15.33 3.73 3.18
CA ALA A 4 16.23 4.87 3.01
C ALA A 4 16.84 4.85 1.60
N MET A 5 16.90 6.04 0.98
CA MET A 5 17.31 6.20 -0.41
C MET A 5 18.29 7.37 -0.57
N THR A 6 19.25 7.22 -1.47
CA THR A 6 20.09 8.30 -1.94
C THR A 6 19.93 8.46 -3.44
N ILE A 7 19.66 9.67 -3.89
CA ILE A 7 19.57 10.03 -5.32
C ILE A 7 20.73 10.97 -5.68
N LYS A 8 21.44 10.66 -6.77
CA LYS A 8 22.48 11.53 -7.35
C LYS A 8 22.33 11.56 -8.86
N GLY A 9 22.31 12.76 -9.43
CA GLY A 9 22.18 12.95 -10.89
C GLY A 9 20.91 12.32 -11.47
N GLY A 10 19.79 12.35 -10.70
CA GLY A 10 18.51 11.79 -11.11
C GLY A 10 18.42 10.26 -11.05
N LYS A 11 19.41 9.59 -10.44
CA LYS A 11 19.42 8.12 -10.28
C LYS A 11 19.46 7.73 -8.82
N ILE A 12 18.77 6.66 -8.47
CA ILE A 12 18.88 6.01 -7.16
C ILE A 12 20.25 5.35 -7.08
N THR A 13 21.12 5.83 -6.20
CA THR A 13 22.49 5.32 -6.03
C THR A 13 22.66 4.46 -4.79
N SER A 14 21.72 4.55 -3.85
CA SER A 14 21.64 3.70 -2.66
C SER A 14 20.18 3.54 -2.29
N LEU A 15 19.81 2.35 -1.88
CA LEU A 15 18.48 2.00 -1.38
C LEU A 15 18.64 0.92 -0.33
N THR A 16 17.94 1.06 0.80
CA THR A 16 17.87 0.05 1.84
C THR A 16 16.42 -0.13 2.29
N TRP A 17 16.07 -1.35 2.67
CA TRP A 17 14.79 -1.71 3.22
C TRP A 17 14.94 -2.66 4.40
N ASP A 18 14.27 -2.36 5.49
CA ASP A 18 14.15 -3.25 6.64
C ASP A 18 12.80 -3.03 7.35
N CYS A 19 12.48 -3.90 8.27
CA CYS A 19 11.35 -3.77 9.17
C CYS A 19 11.86 -3.76 10.62
N VAL A 20 11.22 -2.98 11.46
CA VAL A 20 11.54 -2.90 12.89
C VAL A 20 10.39 -3.52 13.66
N ASP A 21 10.70 -4.42 14.59
CA ASP A 21 9.70 -4.98 15.49
C ASP A 21 9.36 -4.00 16.65
N LYS A 22 8.40 -4.38 17.49
CA LYS A 22 7.96 -3.58 18.64
C LYS A 22 9.07 -3.28 19.66
N ASP A 23 10.15 -4.09 19.67
CA ASP A 23 11.29 -3.96 20.58
C ASP A 23 12.48 -3.20 19.91
N GLY A 24 12.28 -2.68 18.71
CA GLY A 24 13.29 -1.92 17.96
C GLY A 24 14.33 -2.78 17.24
N LYS A 25 14.11 -4.10 17.12
CA LYS A 25 15.03 -5.01 16.44
C LYS A 25 14.76 -5.03 14.94
N LEU A 26 15.82 -5.03 14.16
CA LEU A 26 15.75 -5.14 12.70
C LEU A 26 15.43 -6.57 12.27
N LYS A 27 14.45 -6.72 11.39
CA LYS A 27 14.01 -8.02 10.87
C LYS A 27 15.09 -8.72 10.06
N SER A 28 15.92 -7.96 9.35
CA SER A 28 17.10 -8.49 8.65
C SER A 28 18.04 -9.21 9.62
N ASN A 29 18.36 -8.60 10.77
CA ASN A 29 19.21 -9.20 11.79
C ASN A 29 18.59 -10.48 12.37
N LEU A 30 17.29 -10.45 12.71
CA LEU A 30 16.58 -11.63 13.20
C LEU A 30 16.59 -12.76 12.17
N SER A 31 16.41 -12.41 10.88
CA SER A 31 16.46 -13.37 9.77
C SER A 31 17.85 -13.96 9.54
N MET A 32 18.91 -13.15 9.62
CA MET A 32 20.30 -13.62 9.50
C MET A 32 20.68 -14.56 10.64
N ASN A 33 20.28 -14.22 11.86
CA ASN A 33 20.60 -15.00 13.05
C ASN A 33 19.73 -16.26 13.25
N GLY A 34 18.74 -16.47 12.37
CA GLY A 34 17.80 -17.60 12.49
C GLY A 34 16.73 -17.42 13.57
N GLU A 35 16.58 -16.22 14.11
CA GLU A 35 15.52 -15.86 15.07
C GLU A 35 14.18 -15.58 14.37
N TYR A 36 14.22 -15.21 13.08
CA TYR A 36 13.06 -15.09 12.19
C TYR A 36 13.20 -16.05 11.02
N VAL A 37 12.37 -17.09 11.00
CA VAL A 37 12.35 -18.14 9.97
C VAL A 37 11.00 -18.13 9.28
N MET A 38 10.99 -17.96 7.96
CA MET A 38 9.76 -18.01 7.15
C MET A 38 9.41 -19.45 6.77
N THR A 39 10.39 -20.17 6.25
CA THR A 39 10.30 -21.58 5.85
C THR A 39 11.63 -22.26 6.15
N GLU A 40 11.60 -23.56 6.45
CA GLU A 40 12.79 -24.32 6.88
C GLU A 40 13.86 -24.40 5.79
N ASP A 41 13.46 -24.54 4.52
CA ASP A 41 14.35 -24.72 3.36
C ASP A 41 14.20 -23.61 2.29
N GLY A 42 13.46 -22.54 2.57
CA GLY A 42 13.23 -21.46 1.61
C GLY A 42 14.17 -20.27 1.80
N PRO A 43 14.12 -19.31 0.85
CA PRO A 43 14.89 -18.08 0.95
C PRO A 43 14.52 -17.32 2.23
N LYS A 44 15.55 -16.86 2.94
CA LYS A 44 15.36 -16.08 4.17
C LYS A 44 14.80 -14.68 3.86
N TRP A 45 14.14 -14.07 4.84
CA TRP A 45 13.53 -12.75 4.65
C TRP A 45 14.54 -11.70 4.14
N HIS A 46 15.73 -11.61 4.74
CA HIS A 46 16.74 -10.63 4.34
C HIS A 46 17.25 -10.87 2.91
N GLU A 47 17.37 -12.11 2.47
CA GLU A 47 17.79 -12.45 1.10
C GLU A 47 16.75 -12.00 0.07
N GLN A 48 15.47 -12.14 0.40
CA GLN A 48 14.37 -11.67 -0.44
C GLN A 48 14.31 -10.14 -0.49
N ALA A 49 14.48 -9.48 0.67
CA ALA A 49 14.53 -8.02 0.75
C ALA A 49 15.69 -7.44 -0.08
N ASP A 50 16.89 -8.03 0.03
CA ASP A 50 18.05 -7.63 -0.75
C ASP A 50 17.85 -7.81 -2.26
N ALA A 51 17.18 -8.90 -2.67
CA ALA A 51 16.86 -9.14 -4.08
C ALA A 51 15.94 -8.07 -4.66
N VAL A 52 14.93 -7.64 -3.90
CA VAL A 52 14.00 -6.59 -4.30
C VAL A 52 14.69 -5.22 -4.35
N VAL A 53 15.49 -4.89 -3.36
CA VAL A 53 16.31 -3.67 -3.34
C VAL A 53 17.23 -3.62 -4.55
N LYS A 54 17.91 -4.73 -4.83
CA LYS A 54 18.79 -4.84 -6.01
C LYS A 54 18.02 -4.65 -7.31
N TYR A 55 16.84 -5.25 -7.45
CA TYR A 55 16.00 -5.07 -8.63
C TYR A 55 15.69 -3.60 -8.90
N VAL A 56 15.29 -2.84 -7.87
CA VAL A 56 14.97 -1.41 -8.01
C VAL A 56 16.22 -0.59 -8.35
N LEU A 57 17.37 -0.89 -7.75
CA LEU A 57 18.62 -0.23 -8.09
C LEU A 57 19.05 -0.47 -9.55
N ASP A 58 18.89 -1.68 -10.04
CA ASP A 58 19.26 -2.05 -11.41
C ASP A 58 18.30 -1.44 -12.46
N ASN A 59 16.99 -1.45 -12.18
CA ASN A 59 15.96 -1.01 -13.12
C ASN A 59 15.55 0.46 -12.96
N GLN A 60 15.87 1.09 -11.84
CA GLN A 60 15.52 2.48 -11.52
C GLN A 60 14.00 2.75 -11.61
N SER A 61 13.17 1.75 -11.39
CA SER A 61 11.71 1.81 -11.50
C SER A 61 11.04 0.82 -10.54
N LEU A 62 9.81 1.12 -10.16
CA LEU A 62 8.87 0.23 -9.46
C LEU A 62 7.85 -0.40 -10.42
N ASP A 63 7.87 -0.04 -11.71
CA ASP A 63 6.86 -0.48 -12.66
C ASP A 63 6.87 -2.01 -12.81
N GLY A 64 5.71 -2.62 -12.65
CA GLY A 64 5.55 -4.07 -12.73
C GLY A 64 6.26 -4.86 -11.62
N LEU A 65 6.73 -4.20 -10.55
CA LEU A 65 7.39 -4.89 -9.44
C LEU A 65 6.41 -5.72 -8.62
N ILE A 66 5.20 -5.22 -8.39
CA ILE A 66 4.17 -5.90 -7.60
C ILE A 66 2.85 -6.02 -8.37
N ASN A 67 2.12 -7.08 -8.07
CA ASN A 67 0.72 -7.26 -8.49
C ASN A 67 -0.24 -6.57 -7.50
N ALA A 68 -1.56 -6.71 -7.73
CA ALA A 68 -2.59 -6.09 -6.92
C ALA A 68 -2.62 -6.58 -5.45
N ASP A 69 -2.05 -7.74 -5.17
CA ASP A 69 -1.97 -8.32 -3.82
C ASP A 69 -0.64 -8.00 -3.12
N GLY A 70 0.23 -7.18 -3.74
CA GLY A 70 1.52 -6.74 -3.19
C GLY A 70 2.65 -7.75 -3.31
N TYR A 71 2.48 -8.81 -4.09
CA TYR A 71 3.51 -9.81 -4.35
C TYR A 71 4.16 -9.58 -5.71
N THR A 72 5.33 -10.20 -5.91
CA THR A 72 6.08 -10.06 -7.16
C THR A 72 6.18 -11.37 -7.92
N ASP A 73 5.91 -11.30 -9.22
CA ASP A 73 6.27 -12.36 -10.18
C ASP A 73 7.54 -11.98 -10.96
N THR A 74 8.05 -10.76 -10.74
CA THR A 74 9.17 -10.17 -11.48
C THR A 74 10.53 -10.51 -10.85
N VAL A 75 10.59 -10.62 -9.52
CA VAL A 75 11.81 -10.96 -8.78
C VAL A 75 11.73 -12.41 -8.31
N ALA A 76 12.60 -13.26 -8.87
CA ALA A 76 12.60 -14.67 -8.55
C ALA A 76 12.90 -14.95 -7.08
N SER A 77 12.25 -15.98 -6.53
CA SER A 77 12.43 -16.45 -5.14
C SER A 77 12.01 -15.43 -4.06
N VAL A 78 11.14 -14.51 -4.41
CA VAL A 78 10.53 -13.55 -3.47
C VAL A 78 9.08 -13.94 -3.25
N SER A 79 8.70 -14.16 -1.99
CA SER A 79 7.35 -14.52 -1.55
C SER A 79 6.82 -13.60 -0.44
N ILE A 80 7.61 -12.61 -0.06
CA ILE A 80 7.20 -11.61 0.94
C ILE A 80 6.32 -10.54 0.29
N ASN A 81 5.41 -9.97 1.07
CA ASN A 81 4.62 -8.83 0.63
C ASN A 81 5.51 -7.58 0.56
N LEU A 82 5.42 -6.85 -0.55
CA LEU A 82 6.28 -5.72 -0.88
C LEU A 82 5.59 -4.35 -0.75
N TYR A 83 4.35 -4.27 -0.30
CA TYR A 83 3.64 -2.99 -0.18
C TYR A 83 4.39 -1.97 0.67
N GLY A 84 4.88 -2.38 1.84
CA GLY A 84 5.63 -1.50 2.73
C GLY A 84 6.91 -0.97 2.08
N PHE A 85 7.59 -1.81 1.31
CA PHE A 85 8.76 -1.41 0.53
C PHE A 85 8.40 -0.41 -0.58
N VAL A 86 7.40 -0.75 -1.41
CA VAL A 86 6.99 0.09 -2.54
C VAL A 86 6.51 1.47 -2.08
N ASN A 87 5.71 1.51 -1.01
CA ASN A 87 5.25 2.77 -0.43
C ASN A 87 6.41 3.59 0.14
N GLY A 88 7.34 2.96 0.86
CA GLY A 88 8.54 3.63 1.36
C GLY A 88 9.42 4.20 0.26
N VAL A 89 9.59 3.49 -0.87
CA VAL A 89 10.31 4.00 -2.05
C VAL A 89 9.58 5.18 -2.68
N LYS A 90 8.26 5.09 -2.85
CA LYS A 90 7.43 6.19 -3.36
C LYS A 90 7.57 7.44 -2.48
N ASP A 91 7.54 7.28 -1.16
CA ASP A 91 7.70 8.40 -0.22
C ASP A 91 9.09 9.04 -0.29
N CYS A 92 10.14 8.24 -0.41
CA CYS A 92 11.49 8.75 -0.63
C CYS A 92 11.61 9.53 -1.96
N LEU A 93 10.95 9.04 -3.03
CA LEU A 93 10.92 9.73 -4.33
C LEU A 93 10.13 11.05 -4.26
N LYS A 94 8.99 11.08 -3.56
CA LYS A 94 8.23 12.31 -3.29
C LYS A 94 9.11 13.34 -2.54
N GLN A 95 9.80 12.93 -1.49
CA GLN A 95 10.73 13.79 -0.76
C GLN A 95 11.85 14.34 -1.66
N ALA A 96 12.43 13.50 -2.52
CA ALA A 96 13.49 13.89 -3.45
C ALA A 96 13.01 14.86 -4.54
N ALA A 97 11.76 14.76 -4.96
CA ALA A 97 11.12 15.69 -5.90
C ALA A 97 10.82 17.07 -5.27
N GLY A 98 11.04 17.23 -3.97
CA GLY A 98 10.67 18.44 -3.22
C GLY A 98 9.21 18.42 -2.78
N GLU A 99 8.51 17.30 -2.99
CA GLU A 99 7.21 16.99 -2.42
C GLU A 99 7.37 16.43 -1.00
N ALA A 100 8.32 16.99 -0.25
CA ALA A 100 8.54 16.61 1.14
C ALA A 100 7.23 16.80 1.89
N GLY A 101 6.86 15.81 2.67
CA GLY A 101 5.72 15.80 3.58
C GLY A 101 5.69 16.94 4.58
N THR A 102 5.68 18.14 4.05
CA THR A 102 5.12 19.29 4.73
C THR A 102 3.64 19.31 4.39
N LYS A 103 2.81 19.62 5.34
CA LYS A 103 1.45 20.13 5.16
C LYS A 103 1.38 21.39 4.27
N ALA A 104 2.12 21.43 3.17
CA ALA A 104 2.01 22.40 2.10
C ALA A 104 1.08 21.75 1.09
N GLY A 105 -0.13 22.26 1.01
CA GLY A 105 -1.28 21.71 0.36
C GLY A 105 -1.02 21.06 -0.98
N TRP A 106 -1.65 19.92 -1.17
CA TRP A 106 -1.71 19.26 -2.48
C TRP A 106 -2.18 20.24 -3.57
N ASN A 107 -1.76 20.03 -4.80
CA ASN A 107 -2.22 20.85 -5.93
C ASN A 107 -3.73 20.70 -6.12
N ASP A 108 -4.41 21.81 -6.33
CA ASP A 108 -5.83 21.80 -6.65
C ASP A 108 -6.10 21.04 -7.94
N GLY A 109 -7.07 20.14 -7.92
CA GLY A 109 -7.41 19.29 -9.06
C GLY A 109 -8.37 18.16 -8.71
N SER A 110 -8.76 17.43 -9.72
CA SER A 110 -9.49 16.17 -9.59
C SER A 110 -8.60 15.03 -10.09
N TYR A 111 -8.47 14.00 -9.29
CA TYR A 111 -7.58 12.87 -9.51
C TYR A 111 -8.37 11.59 -9.46
N THR A 112 -8.01 10.63 -10.31
CA THR A 112 -8.62 9.29 -10.34
C THR A 112 -7.55 8.22 -10.43
N TYR A 113 -7.77 7.15 -9.74
CA TYR A 113 -6.96 5.94 -9.78
C TYR A 113 -7.85 4.73 -10.06
N GLU A 114 -7.39 3.81 -10.87
CA GLU A 114 -7.91 2.47 -11.01
C GLU A 114 -6.74 1.49 -10.96
N ALA A 115 -6.88 0.45 -10.15
CA ALA A 115 -5.85 -0.58 -10.07
C ALA A 115 -5.63 -1.22 -11.46
N PRO A 116 -4.38 -1.46 -11.88
CA PRO A 116 -4.08 -1.97 -13.23
C PRO A 116 -4.63 -3.38 -13.45
N GLU A 117 -4.66 -4.21 -12.40
CA GLU A 117 -5.06 -5.61 -12.45
C GLU A 117 -6.19 -5.90 -11.46
N PHE A 118 -6.93 -6.98 -11.70
CA PHE A 118 -7.88 -7.51 -10.72
C PHE A 118 -7.13 -8.22 -9.60
N ASP A 119 -7.62 -8.04 -8.37
CA ASP A 119 -7.13 -8.78 -7.22
C ASP A 119 -7.54 -10.28 -7.30
N SER A 120 -7.08 -11.08 -6.34
CA SER A 120 -7.40 -12.51 -6.25
C SER A 120 -8.91 -12.81 -6.07
N ASN A 121 -9.69 -11.80 -5.65
CA ASN A 121 -11.14 -11.88 -5.48
C ASN A 121 -11.91 -11.41 -6.73
N GLY A 122 -11.20 -10.97 -7.76
CA GLY A 122 -11.77 -10.50 -9.03
C GLY A 122 -12.26 -9.07 -9.01
N TYR A 123 -11.69 -8.20 -8.17
CA TYR A 123 -12.01 -6.78 -8.07
C TYR A 123 -10.80 -5.90 -8.39
N LYS A 124 -11.07 -4.69 -8.92
CA LYS A 124 -10.12 -3.59 -9.06
C LYS A 124 -10.54 -2.43 -8.19
N ASP A 125 -9.60 -1.87 -7.43
CA ASP A 125 -9.85 -0.65 -6.67
C ASP A 125 -9.97 0.56 -7.60
N GLN A 126 -10.93 1.41 -7.30
CA GLN A 126 -11.14 2.71 -7.92
C GLN A 126 -11.19 3.78 -6.84
N VAL A 127 -10.35 4.80 -6.97
CA VAL A 127 -10.33 5.96 -6.07
C VAL A 127 -10.51 7.22 -6.90
N ALA A 128 -11.38 8.13 -6.44
CA ALA A 128 -11.49 9.46 -7.02
C ALA A 128 -11.40 10.51 -5.92
N MET A 129 -10.60 11.56 -6.17
CA MET A 129 -10.28 12.59 -5.18
C MET A 129 -10.35 13.97 -5.81
N THR A 130 -10.88 14.94 -5.07
CA THR A 130 -10.82 16.36 -5.43
C THR A 130 -10.08 17.13 -4.35
N ILE A 131 -9.09 17.92 -4.77
CA ILE A 131 -8.31 18.81 -3.91
C ILE A 131 -8.68 20.26 -4.24
N LYS A 132 -8.95 21.06 -3.21
CA LYS A 132 -9.15 22.51 -3.30
C LYS A 132 -8.52 23.21 -2.11
N GLY A 133 -7.74 24.27 -2.38
CA GLY A 133 -7.03 25.03 -1.35
C GLY A 133 -6.05 24.14 -0.57
N GLY A 134 -5.42 23.16 -1.24
CA GLY A 134 -4.48 22.23 -0.65
C GLY A 134 -5.11 21.23 0.34
N LYS A 135 -6.42 20.95 0.23
CA LYS A 135 -7.15 19.99 1.07
C LYS A 135 -7.97 19.04 0.22
N ILE A 136 -8.10 17.80 0.65
CA ILE A 136 -9.06 16.86 0.08
C ILE A 136 -10.47 17.32 0.43
N THR A 137 -11.25 17.72 -0.57
CA THR A 137 -12.62 18.19 -0.41
C THR A 137 -13.66 17.15 -0.82
N ALA A 138 -13.25 16.17 -1.61
CA ALA A 138 -14.05 15.00 -1.94
C ALA A 138 -13.11 13.80 -2.13
N LEU A 139 -13.58 12.65 -1.67
CA LEU A 139 -12.86 11.37 -1.81
C LEU A 139 -13.90 10.27 -1.92
N THR A 140 -13.71 9.35 -2.86
CA THR A 140 -14.51 8.14 -3.01
C THR A 140 -13.60 6.95 -3.20
N TRP A 141 -14.00 5.80 -2.68
CA TRP A 141 -13.38 4.52 -2.90
C TRP A 141 -14.44 3.47 -3.20
N ASP A 142 -14.23 2.70 -4.24
CA ASP A 142 -15.03 1.52 -4.56
C ASP A 142 -14.14 0.46 -5.22
N CYS A 143 -14.68 -0.70 -5.42
CA CYS A 143 -14.06 -1.74 -6.24
C CYS A 143 -15.03 -2.13 -7.35
N VAL A 144 -14.50 -2.40 -8.54
CA VAL A 144 -15.27 -2.85 -9.69
C VAL A 144 -14.91 -4.28 -10.05
N ASP A 145 -15.91 -5.12 -10.33
CA ASP A 145 -15.70 -6.47 -10.83
C ASP A 145 -15.49 -6.48 -12.37
N LYS A 146 -15.17 -7.64 -12.91
CA LYS A 146 -14.96 -7.83 -14.37
C LYS A 146 -16.18 -7.53 -15.25
N ASP A 147 -17.38 -7.51 -14.66
CA ASP A 147 -18.63 -7.19 -15.34
C ASP A 147 -19.00 -5.69 -15.19
N GLY A 148 -18.12 -4.89 -14.56
CA GLY A 148 -18.32 -3.47 -14.33
C GLY A 148 -19.24 -3.14 -13.16
N LYS A 149 -19.56 -4.11 -12.28
CA LYS A 149 -20.41 -3.89 -11.13
C LYS A 149 -19.60 -3.35 -9.95
N LEU A 150 -20.12 -2.34 -9.30
CA LEU A 150 -19.52 -1.75 -8.11
C LEU A 150 -19.78 -2.63 -6.87
N LYS A 151 -18.74 -2.90 -6.12
CA LYS A 151 -18.78 -3.71 -4.91
C LYS A 151 -19.64 -3.09 -3.81
N SER A 152 -19.67 -1.75 -3.72
CA SER A 152 -20.57 -1.03 -2.83
C SER A 152 -22.03 -1.36 -3.11
N ASN A 153 -22.43 -1.35 -4.38
CA ASN A 153 -23.80 -1.69 -4.78
C ASN A 153 -24.15 -3.16 -4.45
N LEU A 154 -23.24 -4.09 -4.75
CA LEU A 154 -23.41 -5.50 -4.40
C LEU A 154 -23.54 -5.69 -2.88
N SER A 155 -22.74 -4.95 -2.11
CA SER A 155 -22.76 -4.97 -0.65
C SER A 155 -24.06 -4.39 -0.08
N MET A 156 -24.55 -3.26 -0.63
CA MET A 156 -25.83 -2.66 -0.22
C MET A 156 -27.02 -3.56 -0.50
N ASN A 157 -27.03 -4.20 -1.65
CA ASN A 157 -28.13 -5.09 -2.08
C ASN A 157 -28.08 -6.48 -1.43
N GLY A 158 -27.03 -6.79 -0.66
CA GLY A 158 -26.84 -8.11 -0.04
C GLY A 158 -26.37 -9.20 -1.01
N GLU A 159 -25.89 -8.81 -2.20
CA GLU A 159 -25.28 -9.71 -3.18
C GLU A 159 -23.79 -9.99 -2.84
N TYR A 160 -23.14 -9.10 -2.08
CA TYR A 160 -21.82 -9.28 -1.52
C TYR A 160 -21.90 -9.22 0.01
N VAL A 161 -21.69 -10.35 0.67
CA VAL A 161 -21.76 -10.51 2.13
C VAL A 161 -20.40 -10.99 2.63
N MET A 162 -19.79 -10.24 3.53
CA MET A 162 -18.53 -10.62 4.18
C MET A 162 -18.76 -11.54 5.36
N THR A 163 -19.68 -11.15 6.24
CA THR A 163 -20.11 -11.89 7.42
C THR A 163 -21.58 -11.63 7.67
N GLU A 164 -22.29 -12.61 8.26
CA GLU A 164 -23.75 -12.55 8.42
C GLU A 164 -24.20 -11.41 9.36
N ASP A 165 -23.43 -11.14 10.41
CA ASP A 165 -23.75 -10.14 11.45
C ASP A 165 -22.70 -9.01 11.57
N GLY A 166 -21.72 -8.92 10.67
CA GLY A 166 -20.66 -7.93 10.70
C GLY A 166 -20.94 -6.68 9.86
N PRO A 167 -20.08 -5.67 9.97
CA PRO A 167 -20.17 -4.48 9.13
C PRO A 167 -20.05 -4.85 7.66
N LYS A 168 -20.91 -4.30 6.83
CA LYS A 168 -20.91 -4.53 5.38
C LYS A 168 -19.70 -3.86 4.72
N TRP A 169 -19.29 -4.36 3.56
CA TRP A 169 -18.12 -3.82 2.85
C TRP A 169 -18.24 -2.30 2.62
N HIS A 170 -19.38 -1.82 2.10
CA HIS A 170 -19.57 -0.40 1.80
C HIS A 170 -19.52 0.47 3.06
N GLU A 171 -20.02 -0.02 4.19
CA GLU A 171 -19.98 0.72 5.47
C GLU A 171 -18.53 0.88 5.95
N GLN A 172 -17.70 -0.13 5.75
CA GLN A 172 -16.28 -0.09 6.10
C GLN A 172 -15.51 0.84 5.16
N ALA A 173 -15.78 0.79 3.86
CA ALA A 173 -15.17 1.68 2.87
C ALA A 173 -15.52 3.15 3.16
N ASP A 174 -16.78 3.45 3.44
CA ASP A 174 -17.25 4.79 3.81
C ASP A 174 -16.58 5.31 5.10
N ALA A 175 -16.38 4.43 6.09
CA ALA A 175 -15.70 4.80 7.34
C ALA A 175 -14.24 5.19 7.09
N VAL A 176 -13.53 4.47 6.22
CA VAL A 176 -12.15 4.78 5.84
C VAL A 176 -12.06 6.10 5.06
N VAL A 177 -12.92 6.28 4.06
CA VAL A 177 -13.03 7.54 3.29
C VAL A 177 -13.28 8.72 4.22
N LYS A 178 -14.23 8.57 5.13
CA LYS A 178 -14.54 9.61 6.14
C LYS A 178 -13.34 9.92 7.02
N TYR A 179 -12.62 8.89 7.49
CA TYR A 179 -11.42 9.11 8.31
C TYR A 179 -10.38 9.97 7.58
N VAL A 180 -10.11 9.66 6.30
CA VAL A 180 -9.12 10.42 5.51
C VAL A 180 -9.59 11.86 5.25
N LEU A 181 -10.88 12.07 4.96
CA LEU A 181 -11.45 13.41 4.80
C LEU A 181 -11.33 14.25 6.07
N ASP A 182 -11.59 13.65 7.23
CA ASP A 182 -11.54 14.34 8.53
C ASP A 182 -10.09 14.66 8.94
N ASN A 183 -9.15 13.74 8.69
CA ASN A 183 -7.76 13.86 9.15
C ASN A 183 -6.82 14.44 8.09
N GLN A 184 -7.21 14.47 6.83
CA GLN A 184 -6.39 14.96 5.72
C GLN A 184 -5.03 14.28 5.64
N SER A 185 -4.97 12.99 5.97
CA SER A 185 -3.74 12.19 6.03
C SER A 185 -4.04 10.70 5.91
N LEU A 186 -3.08 9.95 5.41
CA LEU A 186 -3.02 8.49 5.44
C LEU A 186 -2.06 7.97 6.53
N ASP A 187 -1.47 8.86 7.31
CA ASP A 187 -0.48 8.50 8.33
C ASP A 187 -1.09 7.52 9.34
N ASN A 188 -0.42 6.38 9.53
CA ASN A 188 -0.85 5.29 10.42
C ASN A 188 -2.25 4.72 10.13
N LEU A 189 -2.75 4.90 8.91
CA LEU A 189 -4.05 4.35 8.52
C LEU A 189 -4.01 2.82 8.42
N ILE A 190 -2.91 2.27 7.93
CA ILE A 190 -2.74 0.82 7.76
C ILE A 190 -1.47 0.31 8.42
N ASP A 191 -1.51 -0.94 8.84
CA ASP A 191 -0.35 -1.73 9.26
C ASP A 191 0.42 -2.32 8.06
N ALA A 192 1.44 -3.15 8.35
CA ALA A 192 2.27 -3.79 7.33
C ALA A 192 1.52 -4.83 6.48
N ASP A 193 0.36 -5.30 6.95
CA ASP A 193 -0.49 -6.28 6.26
C ASP A 193 -1.67 -5.62 5.52
N GLY A 194 -1.75 -4.27 5.58
CA GLY A 194 -2.77 -3.47 4.91
C GLY A 194 -4.10 -3.36 5.65
N TYR A 195 -4.12 -3.71 6.92
CA TYR A 195 -5.29 -3.57 7.78
C TYR A 195 -5.17 -2.36 8.69
N THR A 196 -6.28 -1.96 9.31
CA THR A 196 -6.33 -0.78 10.17
C THR A 196 -6.79 -1.12 11.58
N ASP A 197 -6.02 -0.63 12.58
CA ASP A 197 -6.46 -0.51 13.97
C ASP A 197 -6.96 0.91 14.29
N THR A 198 -6.80 1.84 13.33
CA THR A 198 -7.11 3.27 13.50
C THR A 198 -8.59 3.56 13.25
N VAL A 199 -9.22 2.84 12.32
CA VAL A 199 -10.64 3.01 11.99
C VAL A 199 -11.43 1.83 12.55
N ALA A 200 -12.27 2.11 13.54
CA ALA A 200 -13.06 1.07 14.22
C ALA A 200 -14.00 0.34 13.26
N SER A 201 -14.18 -0.96 13.52
CA SER A 201 -15.06 -1.85 12.75
C SER A 201 -14.70 -2.01 11.26
N VAL A 202 -13.44 -1.79 10.90
CA VAL A 202 -12.90 -2.05 9.57
C VAL A 202 -12.01 -3.29 9.62
N SER A 203 -12.30 -4.27 8.79
CA SER A 203 -11.57 -5.53 8.64
C SER A 203 -11.19 -5.84 7.20
N ILE A 204 -11.50 -4.95 6.27
CA ILE A 204 -11.10 -5.06 4.87
C ILE A 204 -9.66 -4.61 4.67
N ASN A 205 -8.99 -5.19 3.68
CA ASN A 205 -7.66 -4.75 3.30
C ASN A 205 -7.75 -3.40 2.57
N LEU A 206 -6.91 -2.44 2.94
CA LEU A 206 -6.95 -1.06 2.48
C LEU A 206 -5.82 -0.72 1.49
N TYR A 207 -5.00 -1.68 1.08
CA TYR A 207 -3.87 -1.39 0.18
C TYR A 207 -4.30 -0.71 -1.12
N GLY A 208 -5.35 -1.21 -1.76
CA GLY A 208 -5.85 -0.62 -3.01
C GLY A 208 -6.30 0.82 -2.83
N PHE A 209 -6.96 1.13 -1.71
CA PHE A 209 -7.35 2.48 -1.35
C PHE A 209 -6.14 3.40 -1.11
N VAL A 210 -5.19 2.98 -0.27
CA VAL A 210 -3.99 3.77 0.07
C VAL A 210 -3.12 4.03 -1.16
N ASN A 211 -3.05 3.08 -2.10
CA ASN A 211 -2.34 3.28 -3.37
C ASN A 211 -3.04 4.28 -4.30
N GLY A 212 -4.35 4.46 -4.15
CA GLY A 212 -5.16 5.36 -4.97
C GLY A 212 -5.24 6.80 -4.45
N VAL A 213 -4.97 7.03 -3.17
CA VAL A 213 -4.93 8.37 -2.54
C VAL A 213 -3.53 8.93 -2.58
#